data_98137454696fd936bfafd0a2884221a8
#
_entry.id   98137454696fd936bfafd0a2884221a8
#
_cell.length_a   1.000
_cell.length_b   1.000
_cell.length_c   1.000
_cell.angle_alpha   90.00
_cell.angle_beta   90.00
_cell.angle_gamma   90.00
#
_symmetry.space_group_name_H-M   'P 1'
#
loop_
_entity.id
_entity.type
_entity.pdbx_description
1 polymer ?
#
loop_
_entity_poly.entity_id
_entity_poly.type
_entity_poly.pdbx_seq_one_letter_code
_entity_poly.pdbx_strand_id
1 'polypeptide(L)'
;MVLNYIWIAFFLIAFVTALMRLVFLGDTQVFPEIINSTFNSSKTAFEISLGLTGVLSLWLGIMRIGEQGGVITLFSRLLGPLFSKLFPDIPKGHPVTGSIFMNLAANMLGLDNAATPLGLKAMEGLQELNPKKDTASNPMIMFLVLNTSGLTLIPISIMVYRAQLGATQPTDIFVPILLATFFSTLAGIVAVSIYQRINLFNRTILLFLGGMSLLVAGIIYFFNTLSRDQIDIYSTTFANVFLFLIIIGFIVAGIRKRINVYDSFVEGAKEGFSTAVHIIPYLVAILVGIGVFRASGAMDYLIDGIGNAVKLCGIDSDFVGALPTALMKPLSGSGARGLMVDAMTTYGPDSFVGRLSCIFQGSTDTTFYILAVYFGSVGIVRTRHAVPCGLLADAAGVIAAILICYLFFG
;
A
#
# COMPACT_ATOMS: atom_id res chain seq x y z
N MET A 1 -2.67 -0.76 -18.64
CA MET A 1 -2.82 0.31 -19.65
C MET A 1 -2.46 1.70 -19.10
N VAL A 2 -2.96 2.13 -17.93
CA VAL A 2 -2.69 3.48 -17.39
C VAL A 2 -1.20 3.75 -17.15
N LEU A 3 -0.47 2.82 -16.53
CA LEU A 3 0.96 2.95 -16.28
C LEU A 3 1.77 3.16 -17.57
N ASN A 4 1.37 2.52 -18.67
CA ASN A 4 2.02 2.71 -19.97
C ASN A 4 1.95 4.17 -20.44
N TYR A 5 0.78 4.81 -20.34
CA TYR A 5 0.64 6.23 -20.72
C TYR A 5 1.41 7.15 -19.80
N ILE A 6 1.44 6.88 -18.49
CA ILE A 6 2.21 7.67 -17.52
C ILE A 6 3.71 7.53 -17.81
N TRP A 7 4.18 6.31 -18.06
CA TRP A 7 5.59 6.07 -18.38
C TRP A 7 6.01 6.79 -19.67
N ILE A 8 5.20 6.71 -20.72
CA ILE A 8 5.41 7.46 -21.96
C ILE A 8 5.42 8.98 -21.69
N ALA A 9 4.47 9.46 -20.87
CA ALA A 9 4.36 10.87 -20.52
C ALA A 9 5.62 11.40 -19.80
N PHE A 10 6.25 10.61 -18.93
CA PHE A 10 7.51 10.99 -18.28
C PHE A 10 8.58 11.34 -19.31
N PHE A 11 8.76 10.54 -20.34
CA PHE A 11 9.77 10.82 -21.37
C PHE A 11 9.38 11.98 -22.29
N LEU A 12 8.13 12.03 -22.73
CA LEU A 12 7.69 13.09 -23.66
C LEU A 12 7.68 14.47 -23.00
N ILE A 13 7.17 14.57 -21.77
CA ILE A 13 7.18 15.83 -21.02
C ILE A 13 8.62 16.23 -20.70
N ALA A 14 9.46 15.29 -20.25
CA ALA A 14 10.86 15.56 -20.00
C ALA A 14 11.58 16.09 -21.24
N PHE A 15 11.33 15.50 -22.41
CA PHE A 15 11.92 15.96 -23.66
C PHE A 15 11.49 17.39 -24.02
N VAL A 16 10.19 17.69 -23.91
CA VAL A 16 9.66 19.04 -24.17
C VAL A 16 10.25 20.05 -23.17
N THR A 17 10.29 19.71 -21.88
CA THR A 17 10.88 20.57 -20.85
C THR A 17 12.36 20.83 -21.10
N ALA A 18 13.11 19.78 -21.44
CA ALA A 18 14.54 19.90 -21.78
C ALA A 18 14.78 20.77 -23.01
N LEU A 19 13.96 20.66 -24.06
CA LEU A 19 14.02 21.53 -25.23
C LEU A 19 13.74 22.99 -24.85
N MET A 20 12.74 23.23 -24.00
CA MET A 20 12.44 24.59 -23.53
C MET A 20 13.62 25.18 -22.74
N ARG A 21 14.24 24.41 -21.85
CA ARG A 21 15.44 24.82 -21.10
C ARG A 21 16.61 25.11 -22.03
N LEU A 22 16.86 24.24 -23.02
CA LEU A 22 17.94 24.47 -24.01
C LEU A 22 17.72 25.73 -24.85
N VAL A 23 16.50 25.88 -25.41
CA VAL A 23 16.24 26.97 -26.38
C VAL A 23 16.04 28.32 -25.69
N PHE A 24 15.30 28.39 -24.59
CA PHE A 24 14.94 29.67 -23.95
C PHE A 24 15.88 30.07 -22.82
N LEU A 25 16.52 29.09 -22.12
CA LEU A 25 17.44 29.36 -21.01
C LEU A 25 18.91 29.15 -21.41
N GLY A 26 19.19 28.61 -22.59
CA GLY A 26 20.55 28.28 -23.03
C GLY A 26 21.21 27.15 -22.24
N ASP A 27 20.43 26.31 -21.59
CA ASP A 27 20.94 25.23 -20.73
C ASP A 27 21.42 24.05 -21.59
N THR A 28 22.71 24.04 -21.88
CA THR A 28 23.34 22.96 -22.66
C THR A 28 23.61 21.69 -21.86
N GLN A 29 23.48 21.74 -20.53
CA GLN A 29 23.75 20.58 -19.64
C GLN A 29 22.53 19.68 -19.44
N VAL A 30 21.32 20.14 -19.73
CA VAL A 30 20.08 19.41 -19.46
C VAL A 30 20.05 18.02 -20.14
N PHE A 31 20.47 17.91 -21.40
CA PHE A 31 20.50 16.61 -22.10
C PHE A 31 21.59 15.67 -21.58
N PRO A 32 22.84 16.09 -21.35
CA PRO A 32 23.83 15.31 -20.61
C PRO A 32 23.33 14.82 -19.24
N GLU A 33 22.68 15.68 -18.46
CA GLU A 33 22.10 15.30 -17.16
C GLU A 33 21.02 14.23 -17.29
N ILE A 34 20.09 14.36 -18.25
CA ILE A 34 19.06 13.36 -18.53
C ILE A 34 19.68 12.01 -18.89
N ILE A 35 20.68 11.98 -19.80
CA ILE A 35 21.33 10.73 -20.19
C ILE A 35 22.08 10.11 -19.02
N ASN A 36 22.83 10.90 -18.26
CA ASN A 36 23.49 10.40 -17.05
C ASN A 36 22.49 9.85 -16.02
N SER A 37 21.34 10.51 -15.88
CA SER A 37 20.26 10.04 -15.00
C SER A 37 19.74 8.67 -15.43
N THR A 38 19.63 8.35 -16.73
CA THR A 38 19.19 7.03 -17.19
C THR A 38 20.14 5.92 -16.69
N PHE A 39 21.45 6.12 -16.83
CA PHE A 39 22.46 5.15 -16.38
C PHE A 39 22.46 5.01 -14.85
N ASN A 40 22.46 6.13 -14.14
CA ASN A 40 22.46 6.15 -12.67
C ASN A 40 21.20 5.48 -12.11
N SER A 41 20.03 5.81 -12.65
CA SER A 41 18.75 5.21 -12.23
C SER A 41 18.71 3.71 -12.51
N SER A 42 19.23 3.26 -13.65
CA SER A 42 19.32 1.83 -13.96
C SER A 42 20.21 1.09 -12.99
N LYS A 43 21.38 1.65 -12.66
CA LYS A 43 22.32 1.09 -11.68
C LYS A 43 21.67 1.02 -10.29
N THR A 44 21.10 2.13 -9.83
CA THR A 44 20.41 2.22 -8.53
C THR A 44 19.26 1.22 -8.43
N ALA A 45 18.44 1.06 -9.49
CA ALA A 45 17.37 0.08 -9.52
C ALA A 45 17.87 -1.35 -9.32
N PHE A 46 18.96 -1.70 -9.98
CA PHE A 46 19.58 -3.02 -9.85
C PHE A 46 20.16 -3.24 -8.44
N GLU A 47 20.91 -2.29 -7.91
CA GLU A 47 21.52 -2.35 -6.58
C GLU A 47 20.46 -2.49 -5.48
N ILE A 48 19.38 -1.71 -5.55
CA ILE A 48 18.23 -1.82 -4.64
C ILE A 48 17.63 -3.22 -4.72
N SER A 49 17.35 -3.72 -5.92
CA SER A 49 16.74 -5.04 -6.11
C SER A 49 17.61 -6.17 -5.58
N LEU A 50 18.92 -6.08 -5.77
CA LEU A 50 19.87 -7.05 -5.23
C LEU A 50 19.86 -7.04 -3.71
N GLY A 51 19.89 -5.87 -3.09
CA GLY A 51 19.85 -5.73 -1.63
C GLY A 51 18.52 -6.19 -1.01
N LEU A 52 17.40 -6.03 -1.74
CA LEU A 52 16.10 -6.53 -1.30
C LEU A 52 16.04 -8.06 -1.19
N THR A 53 16.90 -8.79 -1.93
CA THR A 53 16.84 -10.26 -2.03
C THR A 53 16.87 -10.95 -0.67
N GLY A 54 17.84 -10.58 0.20
CA GLY A 54 18.00 -11.19 1.52
C GLY A 54 16.82 -10.92 2.43
N VAL A 55 16.35 -9.66 2.48
CA VAL A 55 15.28 -9.26 3.40
C VAL A 55 13.92 -9.78 2.92
N LEU A 56 13.64 -9.81 1.61
CA LEU A 56 12.44 -10.45 1.05
C LEU A 56 12.45 -11.96 1.32
N SER A 57 13.60 -12.63 1.15
CA SER A 57 13.71 -14.05 1.47
C SER A 57 13.43 -14.33 2.94
N LEU A 58 13.95 -13.51 3.86
CA LEU A 58 13.67 -13.63 5.29
C LEU A 58 12.17 -13.53 5.55
N TRP A 59 11.54 -12.47 5.09
CA TRP A 59 10.14 -12.21 5.42
C TRP A 59 9.17 -13.16 4.73
N LEU A 60 9.36 -13.50 3.45
CA LEU A 60 8.52 -14.49 2.78
C LEU A 60 8.71 -15.89 3.37
N GLY A 61 9.91 -16.21 3.86
CA GLY A 61 10.15 -17.42 4.65
C GLY A 61 9.33 -17.47 5.94
N ILE A 62 9.33 -16.39 6.72
CA ILE A 62 8.52 -16.26 7.94
C ILE A 62 7.02 -16.31 7.62
N MET A 63 6.57 -15.60 6.57
CA MET A 63 5.18 -15.60 6.12
C MET A 63 4.69 -17.00 5.72
N ARG A 64 5.54 -17.78 5.05
CA ARG A 64 5.21 -19.15 4.65
C ARG A 64 4.96 -20.06 5.86
N ILE A 65 5.75 -19.92 6.94
CA ILE A 65 5.49 -20.60 8.20
C ILE A 65 4.11 -20.24 8.76
N GLY A 66 3.78 -18.94 8.80
CA GLY A 66 2.47 -18.46 9.27
C GLY A 66 1.30 -18.98 8.44
N GLU A 67 1.43 -18.98 7.10
CA GLU A 67 0.45 -19.52 6.17
C GLU A 67 0.18 -21.00 6.43
N GLN A 68 1.22 -21.84 6.40
CA GLN A 68 1.12 -23.28 6.67
C GLN A 68 0.71 -23.56 8.12
N GLY A 69 1.11 -22.71 9.07
CA GLY A 69 0.70 -22.72 10.46
C GLY A 69 -0.79 -22.43 10.68
N GLY A 70 -1.51 -21.96 9.64
CA GLY A 70 -2.96 -21.72 9.68
C GLY A 70 -3.34 -20.37 10.29
N VAL A 71 -2.43 -19.41 10.33
CA VAL A 71 -2.67 -18.06 10.87
C VAL A 71 -3.77 -17.33 10.08
N ILE A 72 -3.81 -17.48 8.75
CA ILE A 72 -4.87 -16.92 7.89
C ILE A 72 -6.25 -17.42 8.37
N THR A 73 -6.38 -18.72 8.64
CA THR A 73 -7.64 -19.31 9.11
C THR A 73 -8.05 -18.77 10.49
N LEU A 74 -7.08 -18.53 11.38
CA LEU A 74 -7.33 -17.94 12.70
C LEU A 74 -7.88 -16.52 12.57
N PHE A 75 -7.23 -15.67 11.78
CA PHE A 75 -7.65 -14.29 11.52
C PHE A 75 -9.02 -14.23 10.83
N SER A 76 -9.25 -15.09 9.83
CA SER A 76 -10.55 -15.22 9.15
C SER A 76 -11.69 -15.54 10.14
N ARG A 77 -11.47 -16.42 11.12
CA ARG A 77 -12.46 -16.74 12.16
C ARG A 77 -12.70 -15.57 13.11
N LEU A 78 -11.63 -14.86 13.50
CA LEU A 78 -11.73 -13.73 14.42
C LEU A 78 -12.53 -12.57 13.80
N LEU A 79 -12.31 -12.28 12.53
CA LEU A 79 -12.97 -11.19 11.81
C LEU A 79 -14.30 -11.59 11.15
N GLY A 80 -14.60 -12.88 11.11
CA GLY A 80 -15.81 -13.44 10.51
C GLY A 80 -17.12 -12.79 10.97
N PRO A 81 -17.33 -12.51 12.26
CA PRO A 81 -18.54 -11.86 12.77
C PRO A 81 -18.74 -10.45 12.19
N LEU A 82 -17.66 -9.66 12.03
CA LEU A 82 -17.70 -8.34 11.38
C LEU A 82 -18.03 -8.47 9.90
N PHE A 83 -17.25 -9.27 9.18
CA PHE A 83 -17.39 -9.40 7.73
C PHE A 83 -18.75 -9.98 7.35
N SER A 84 -19.32 -10.91 8.11
CA SER A 84 -20.67 -11.44 7.84
C SER A 84 -21.78 -10.36 7.86
N LYS A 85 -21.55 -9.25 8.56
CA LYS A 85 -22.48 -8.12 8.61
C LYS A 85 -22.25 -7.09 7.50
N LEU A 86 -21.05 -7.05 6.95
CA LEU A 86 -20.72 -6.19 5.80
C LEU A 86 -21.16 -6.81 4.46
N PHE A 87 -21.50 -8.11 4.44
CA PHE A 87 -21.96 -8.83 3.25
C PHE A 87 -23.39 -9.41 3.45
N PRO A 88 -24.42 -8.58 3.69
CA PRO A 88 -25.76 -9.06 4.01
C PRO A 88 -26.45 -9.83 2.87
N ASP A 89 -26.06 -9.57 1.62
CA ASP A 89 -26.65 -10.18 0.42
C ASP A 89 -26.11 -11.59 0.15
N ILE A 90 -25.09 -12.06 0.89
CA ILE A 90 -24.58 -13.41 0.76
C ILE A 90 -25.39 -14.35 1.64
N PRO A 91 -25.93 -15.47 1.08
CA PRO A 91 -26.66 -16.47 1.89
C PRO A 91 -25.79 -17.04 3.02
N LYS A 92 -26.39 -17.23 4.19
CA LYS A 92 -25.68 -17.78 5.36
C LYS A 92 -25.12 -19.17 5.04
N GLY A 93 -23.86 -19.37 5.35
CA GLY A 93 -23.17 -20.64 5.13
C GLY A 93 -22.66 -20.88 3.69
N HIS A 94 -22.82 -19.89 2.79
CA HIS A 94 -22.29 -20.02 1.43
C HIS A 94 -20.75 -20.09 1.43
N PRO A 95 -20.14 -21.01 0.66
CA PRO A 95 -18.67 -21.21 0.66
C PRO A 95 -17.86 -19.97 0.30
N VAL A 96 -18.41 -19.05 -0.52
CA VAL A 96 -17.76 -17.81 -0.92
C VAL A 96 -17.35 -16.93 0.27
N THR A 97 -18.12 -17.00 1.37
CA THR A 97 -17.81 -16.27 2.61
C THR A 97 -16.44 -16.64 3.15
N GLY A 98 -16.09 -17.93 3.09
CA GLY A 98 -14.76 -18.41 3.49
C GLY A 98 -13.65 -17.84 2.63
N SER A 99 -13.81 -17.85 1.30
CA SER A 99 -12.83 -17.30 0.36
C SER A 99 -12.61 -15.78 0.56
N ILE A 100 -13.70 -15.01 0.77
CA ILE A 100 -13.64 -13.59 1.09
C ILE A 100 -12.83 -13.36 2.38
N PHE A 101 -13.17 -14.07 3.46
CA PHE A 101 -12.53 -13.85 4.76
C PHE A 101 -11.06 -14.27 4.76
N MET A 102 -10.73 -15.33 4.04
CA MET A 102 -9.33 -15.74 3.89
C MET A 102 -8.52 -14.75 3.04
N ASN A 103 -9.09 -14.20 1.97
CA ASN A 103 -8.42 -13.16 1.18
C ASN A 103 -8.17 -11.91 2.03
N LEU A 104 -9.18 -11.40 2.73
CA LEU A 104 -9.03 -10.21 3.58
C LEU A 104 -8.02 -10.44 4.70
N ALA A 105 -8.04 -11.63 5.33
CA ALA A 105 -7.06 -11.99 6.35
C ALA A 105 -5.63 -12.08 5.78
N ALA A 106 -5.47 -12.62 4.58
CA ALA A 106 -4.17 -12.69 3.90
C ALA A 106 -3.63 -11.29 3.58
N ASN A 107 -4.47 -10.40 3.04
CA ASN A 107 -4.10 -9.00 2.79
C ASN A 107 -3.70 -8.27 4.08
N MET A 108 -4.48 -8.41 5.15
CA MET A 108 -4.16 -7.81 6.44
C MET A 108 -2.80 -8.26 6.99
N LEU A 109 -2.42 -9.49 6.72
CA LEU A 109 -1.13 -10.07 7.13
C LEU A 109 0.01 -9.77 6.15
N GLY A 110 -0.25 -9.10 5.02
CA GLY A 110 0.75 -8.81 3.99
C GLY A 110 1.19 -10.05 3.19
N LEU A 111 0.29 -11.06 3.09
CA LEU A 111 0.52 -12.32 2.36
C LEU A 111 0.01 -12.19 0.91
N ASP A 112 0.62 -11.28 0.13
CA ASP A 112 0.18 -10.91 -1.22
C ASP A 112 0.07 -12.13 -2.17
N ASN A 113 0.99 -13.08 -2.07
CA ASN A 113 1.00 -14.30 -2.88
C ASN A 113 -0.21 -15.20 -2.62
N ALA A 114 -0.69 -15.26 -1.37
CA ALA A 114 -1.88 -16.02 -0.99
C ALA A 114 -3.17 -15.21 -1.24
N ALA A 115 -3.13 -13.90 -1.10
CA ALA A 115 -4.29 -13.03 -1.19
C ALA A 115 -4.91 -13.03 -2.60
N THR A 116 -4.12 -12.86 -3.65
CA THR A 116 -4.63 -12.77 -5.03
C THR A 116 -5.41 -14.01 -5.48
N PRO A 117 -4.90 -15.26 -5.36
CA PRO A 117 -5.67 -16.45 -5.72
C PRO A 117 -6.97 -16.61 -4.90
N LEU A 118 -6.93 -16.29 -3.61
CA LEU A 118 -8.11 -16.32 -2.74
C LEU A 118 -9.15 -15.29 -3.17
N GLY A 119 -8.70 -14.10 -3.61
CA GLY A 119 -9.56 -13.04 -4.13
C GLY A 119 -10.23 -13.41 -5.45
N LEU A 120 -9.50 -14.02 -6.38
CA LEU A 120 -10.07 -14.53 -7.63
C LEU A 120 -11.14 -15.58 -7.35
N LYS A 121 -10.86 -16.54 -6.48
CA LYS A 121 -11.85 -17.56 -6.05
C LYS A 121 -13.06 -16.93 -5.37
N ALA A 122 -12.88 -15.86 -4.58
CA ALA A 122 -13.98 -15.12 -3.99
C ALA A 122 -14.85 -14.45 -5.07
N MET A 123 -14.21 -13.84 -6.09
CA MET A 123 -14.93 -13.20 -7.19
C MET A 123 -15.72 -14.21 -8.04
N GLU A 124 -15.16 -15.39 -8.31
CA GLU A 124 -15.88 -16.49 -8.99
C GLU A 124 -17.15 -16.88 -8.23
N GLY A 125 -17.04 -17.15 -6.93
CA GLY A 125 -18.20 -17.49 -6.11
C GLY A 125 -19.21 -16.34 -5.95
N LEU A 126 -18.75 -15.08 -5.94
CA LEU A 126 -19.65 -13.92 -5.98
C LEU A 126 -20.35 -13.78 -7.33
N GLN A 127 -19.70 -14.14 -8.43
CA GLN A 127 -20.29 -14.12 -9.77
C GLN A 127 -21.34 -15.22 -9.95
N GLU A 128 -21.19 -16.37 -9.31
CA GLU A 128 -22.25 -17.39 -9.28
C GLU A 128 -23.56 -16.85 -8.67
N LEU A 129 -23.46 -16.09 -7.58
CA LEU A 129 -24.57 -15.45 -6.88
C LEU A 129 -25.10 -14.19 -7.60
N ASN A 130 -24.37 -13.66 -8.58
CA ASN A 130 -24.70 -12.40 -9.21
C ASN A 130 -25.81 -12.56 -10.27
N PRO A 131 -26.99 -11.90 -10.10
CA PRO A 131 -28.08 -12.01 -11.07
C PRO A 131 -27.79 -11.28 -12.40
N LYS A 132 -26.90 -10.28 -12.40
CA LYS A 132 -26.52 -9.49 -13.58
C LYS A 132 -25.05 -9.69 -13.88
N LYS A 133 -24.75 -10.57 -14.81
CA LYS A 133 -23.38 -11.05 -15.06
C LYS A 133 -22.39 -9.98 -15.54
N ASP A 134 -22.86 -8.88 -16.13
CA ASP A 134 -22.04 -7.77 -16.62
C ASP A 134 -21.92 -6.61 -15.61
N THR A 135 -22.66 -6.66 -14.52
CA THR A 135 -22.80 -5.54 -13.55
C THR A 135 -22.36 -5.99 -12.15
N ALA A 136 -21.53 -5.20 -11.49
CA ALA A 136 -21.04 -5.50 -10.15
C ALA A 136 -22.19 -5.59 -9.12
N SER A 137 -22.22 -6.68 -8.35
CA SER A 137 -23.15 -6.85 -7.23
C SER A 137 -22.68 -6.09 -5.99
N ASN A 138 -23.57 -5.86 -5.02
CA ASN A 138 -23.19 -5.19 -3.76
C ASN A 138 -22.05 -5.92 -3.03
N PRO A 139 -22.08 -7.27 -2.84
CA PRO A 139 -20.97 -7.96 -2.21
C PRO A 139 -19.65 -7.81 -2.96
N MET A 140 -19.67 -7.84 -4.30
CA MET A 140 -18.46 -7.61 -5.09
C MET A 140 -17.86 -6.24 -4.83
N ILE A 141 -18.68 -5.20 -4.75
CA ILE A 141 -18.24 -3.81 -4.51
C ILE A 141 -17.65 -3.68 -3.10
N MET A 142 -18.33 -4.20 -2.07
CA MET A 142 -17.81 -4.19 -0.71
C MET A 142 -16.47 -4.94 -0.62
N PHE A 143 -16.39 -6.14 -1.22
CA PHE A 143 -15.17 -6.94 -1.26
C PHE A 143 -14.02 -6.18 -1.91
N LEU A 144 -14.28 -5.53 -3.03
CA LEU A 144 -13.29 -4.76 -3.77
C LEU A 144 -12.80 -3.54 -2.98
N VAL A 145 -13.71 -2.77 -2.36
CA VAL A 145 -13.33 -1.57 -1.58
C VAL A 145 -12.55 -1.95 -0.32
N LEU A 146 -12.87 -3.07 0.33
CA LEU A 146 -12.06 -3.60 1.45
C LEU A 146 -10.64 -4.00 1.01
N ASN A 147 -10.48 -4.57 -0.19
CA ASN A 147 -9.15 -4.85 -0.75
C ASN A 147 -8.40 -3.56 -1.09
N THR A 148 -9.07 -2.60 -1.72
CA THR A 148 -8.48 -1.31 -2.12
C THR A 148 -8.04 -0.47 -0.93
N SER A 149 -8.87 -0.37 0.12
CA SER A 149 -8.52 0.36 1.34
C SER A 149 -7.40 -0.31 2.15
N GLY A 150 -7.16 -1.60 1.90
CA GLY A 150 -5.97 -2.36 2.27
C GLY A 150 -5.54 -2.25 3.73
N LEU A 151 -6.41 -2.61 4.70
CA LEU A 151 -5.98 -2.64 6.10
C LEU A 151 -4.78 -3.57 6.27
N THR A 152 -3.60 -3.00 6.23
CA THR A 152 -2.33 -3.73 6.34
C THR A 152 -1.84 -3.69 7.77
N LEU A 153 -1.78 -4.84 8.43
CA LEU A 153 -1.21 -4.96 9.78
C LEU A 153 0.32 -5.07 9.76
N ILE A 154 0.89 -5.52 8.65
CA ILE A 154 2.31 -5.82 8.56
C ILE A 154 2.87 -5.25 7.24
N PRO A 155 3.28 -3.96 7.18
CA PRO A 155 3.77 -3.30 5.95
C PRO A 155 5.25 -3.65 5.66
N ILE A 156 5.58 -4.93 5.58
CA ILE A 156 6.95 -5.43 5.49
C ILE A 156 7.68 -4.88 4.27
N SER A 157 7.06 -4.91 3.10
CA SER A 157 7.71 -4.50 1.86
C SER A 157 8.27 -3.08 1.95
N ILE A 158 7.56 -2.16 2.59
CA ILE A 158 7.99 -0.77 2.72
C ILE A 158 9.17 -0.65 3.68
N MET A 159 9.13 -1.35 4.82
CA MET A 159 10.24 -1.38 5.78
C MET A 159 11.51 -1.97 5.16
N VAL A 160 11.36 -2.96 4.28
CA VAL A 160 12.48 -3.55 3.54
C VAL A 160 13.15 -2.54 2.61
N TYR A 161 12.39 -1.74 1.85
CA TYR A 161 12.93 -0.66 1.04
C TYR A 161 13.63 0.41 1.88
N ARG A 162 13.06 0.79 3.01
CA ARG A 162 13.69 1.74 3.94
C ARG A 162 15.02 1.22 4.47
N ALA A 163 15.06 -0.04 4.93
CA ALA A 163 16.29 -0.67 5.40
C ALA A 163 17.38 -0.69 4.30
N GLN A 164 16.99 -1.03 3.07
CA GLN A 164 17.91 -1.08 1.93
C GLN A 164 18.46 0.31 1.54
N LEU A 165 17.66 1.36 1.72
CA LEU A 165 18.06 2.73 1.43
C LEU A 165 18.73 3.44 2.62
N GLY A 166 19.07 2.70 3.67
CA GLY A 166 19.87 3.18 4.80
C GLY A 166 19.09 4.01 5.82
N ALA A 167 17.78 3.77 5.99
CA ALA A 167 17.04 4.38 7.07
C ALA A 167 17.61 4.00 8.44
N THR A 168 17.75 4.97 9.33
CA THR A 168 18.26 4.75 10.69
C THR A 168 17.34 3.81 11.48
N GLN A 169 16.02 4.01 11.33
CA GLN A 169 14.96 3.21 11.94
C GLN A 169 13.94 2.79 10.87
N PRO A 170 14.15 1.65 10.17
CA PRO A 170 13.25 1.23 9.09
C PRO A 170 11.80 1.01 9.52
N THR A 171 11.58 0.75 10.82
CA THR A 171 10.28 0.40 11.40
C THR A 171 9.50 1.60 11.97
N ASP A 172 10.05 2.81 11.97
CA ASP A 172 9.42 4.02 12.54
C ASP A 172 8.08 4.37 11.86
N ILE A 173 7.92 4.03 10.57
CA ILE A 173 6.70 4.20 9.79
C ILE A 173 5.60 3.17 10.08
N PHE A 174 5.87 2.16 10.92
CA PHE A 174 4.93 1.06 11.17
C PHE A 174 3.61 1.55 11.77
N VAL A 175 3.67 2.28 12.89
CA VAL A 175 2.47 2.83 13.53
C VAL A 175 1.76 3.85 12.64
N PRO A 176 2.45 4.81 12.01
CA PRO A 176 1.85 5.71 11.02
C PRO A 176 1.07 5.00 9.91
N ILE A 177 1.62 3.95 9.31
CA ILE A 177 0.93 3.19 8.26
C ILE A 177 -0.33 2.50 8.82
N LEU A 178 -0.24 1.84 9.99
CA LEU A 178 -1.40 1.22 10.64
C LEU A 178 -2.55 2.20 10.86
N LEU A 179 -2.23 3.40 11.33
CA LEU A 179 -3.24 4.43 11.55
C LEU A 179 -3.83 4.93 10.21
N ALA A 180 -3.00 5.17 9.20
CA ALA A 180 -3.46 5.65 7.90
C ALA A 180 -4.36 4.62 7.18
N THR A 181 -4.00 3.32 7.19
CA THR A 181 -4.82 2.26 6.60
C THR A 181 -6.15 2.08 7.33
N PHE A 182 -6.17 2.29 8.65
CA PHE A 182 -7.41 2.26 9.41
C PHE A 182 -8.40 3.33 8.91
N PHE A 183 -7.96 4.59 8.74
CA PHE A 183 -8.81 5.67 8.25
C PHE A 183 -9.29 5.43 6.81
N SER A 184 -8.41 4.92 5.94
CA SER A 184 -8.79 4.53 4.59
C SER A 184 -9.89 3.45 4.60
N THR A 185 -9.69 2.37 5.38
CA THR A 185 -10.66 1.28 5.48
C THR A 185 -11.98 1.73 6.09
N LEU A 186 -11.93 2.55 7.13
CA LEU A 186 -13.14 3.11 7.76
C LEU A 186 -13.93 3.94 6.75
N ALA A 187 -13.26 4.84 6.01
CA ALA A 187 -13.90 5.66 4.98
C ALA A 187 -14.50 4.80 3.85
N GLY A 188 -13.78 3.77 3.40
CA GLY A 188 -14.27 2.82 2.40
C GLY A 188 -15.52 2.08 2.86
N ILE A 189 -15.51 1.53 4.07
CA ILE A 189 -16.68 0.85 4.67
C ILE A 189 -17.87 1.81 4.78
N VAL A 190 -17.66 3.03 5.27
CA VAL A 190 -18.72 4.03 5.41
C VAL A 190 -19.29 4.40 4.04
N ALA A 191 -18.43 4.70 3.07
CA ALA A 191 -18.85 5.05 1.71
C ALA A 191 -19.72 3.96 1.08
N VAL A 192 -19.25 2.71 1.09
CA VAL A 192 -20.04 1.58 0.54
C VAL A 192 -21.33 1.37 1.32
N SER A 193 -21.27 1.48 2.65
CA SER A 193 -22.47 1.27 3.50
C SER A 193 -23.56 2.30 3.24
N ILE A 194 -23.19 3.55 2.93
CA ILE A 194 -24.15 4.60 2.53
C ILE A 194 -24.85 4.20 1.21
N TYR A 195 -24.08 3.81 0.18
CA TYR A 195 -24.65 3.41 -1.11
C TYR A 195 -25.50 2.14 -1.01
N GLN A 196 -25.10 1.18 -0.18
CA GLN A 196 -25.76 -0.12 -0.05
C GLN A 196 -26.79 -0.15 1.10
N ARG A 197 -26.93 0.95 1.85
CA ARG A 197 -27.84 1.07 3.01
C ARG A 197 -27.57 0.01 4.09
N ILE A 198 -26.31 -0.32 4.31
CA ILE A 198 -25.91 -1.23 5.38
C ILE A 198 -26.01 -0.49 6.71
N ASN A 199 -26.68 -1.09 7.69
CA ASN A 199 -26.82 -0.50 9.02
C ASN A 199 -25.52 -0.60 9.82
N LEU A 200 -24.72 0.46 9.83
CA LEU A 200 -23.48 0.54 10.59
C LEU A 200 -23.70 0.58 12.11
N PHE A 201 -24.91 0.92 12.59
CA PHE A 201 -25.26 0.90 14.01
C PHE A 201 -25.61 -0.50 14.52
N ASN A 202 -25.44 -1.56 13.70
CA ASN A 202 -25.52 -2.92 14.16
C ASN A 202 -24.52 -3.17 15.27
N ARG A 203 -24.95 -3.81 16.39
CA ARG A 203 -24.14 -4.04 17.57
C ARG A 203 -22.75 -4.66 17.27
N THR A 204 -22.71 -5.60 16.35
CA THR A 204 -21.45 -6.25 15.96
C THR A 204 -20.51 -5.27 15.24
N ILE A 205 -21.03 -4.53 14.24
CA ILE A 205 -20.23 -3.54 13.50
C ILE A 205 -19.77 -2.45 14.45
N LEU A 206 -20.67 -1.93 15.29
CA LEU A 206 -20.36 -0.87 16.24
C LEU A 206 -19.28 -1.31 17.27
N LEU A 207 -19.34 -2.55 17.76
CA LEU A 207 -18.32 -3.08 18.67
C LEU A 207 -16.94 -3.19 17.98
N PHE A 208 -16.89 -3.67 16.74
CA PHE A 208 -15.62 -3.80 16.02
C PHE A 208 -15.10 -2.45 15.53
N LEU A 209 -15.87 -1.71 14.75
CA LEU A 209 -15.43 -0.42 14.20
C LEU A 209 -15.32 0.65 15.29
N GLY A 210 -16.28 0.74 16.19
CA GLY A 210 -16.26 1.66 17.33
C GLY A 210 -15.13 1.36 18.31
N GLY A 211 -14.94 0.10 18.66
CA GLY A 211 -13.83 -0.35 19.50
C GLY A 211 -12.47 -0.04 18.87
N MET A 212 -12.32 -0.33 17.56
CA MET A 212 -11.10 -0.01 16.82
C MET A 212 -10.89 1.51 16.70
N SER A 213 -11.97 2.28 16.46
CA SER A 213 -11.89 3.76 16.42
C SER A 213 -11.47 4.34 17.77
N LEU A 214 -11.99 3.81 18.88
CA LEU A 214 -11.58 4.23 20.23
C LEU A 214 -10.12 3.88 20.52
N LEU A 215 -9.67 2.69 20.08
CA LEU A 215 -8.27 2.29 20.21
C LEU A 215 -7.36 3.24 19.41
N VAL A 216 -7.70 3.52 18.15
CA VAL A 216 -6.95 4.44 17.29
C VAL A 216 -6.95 5.86 17.89
N ALA A 217 -8.10 6.35 18.35
CA ALA A 217 -8.20 7.64 19.00
C ALA A 217 -7.34 7.70 20.29
N GLY A 218 -7.32 6.62 21.07
CA GLY A 218 -6.46 6.47 22.25
C GLY A 218 -4.97 6.49 21.88
N ILE A 219 -4.57 5.82 20.81
CA ILE A 219 -3.19 5.83 20.30
C ILE A 219 -2.81 7.25 19.88
N ILE A 220 -3.63 7.92 19.07
CA ILE A 220 -3.38 9.30 18.61
C ILE A 220 -3.28 10.26 19.81
N TYR A 221 -4.22 10.14 20.75
CA TYR A 221 -4.19 10.96 21.97
C TYR A 221 -2.91 10.73 22.78
N PHE A 222 -2.51 9.46 22.98
CA PHE A 222 -1.29 9.11 23.68
C PHE A 222 -0.05 9.74 23.01
N PHE A 223 0.12 9.54 21.70
CA PHE A 223 1.26 10.13 20.98
C PHE A 223 1.24 11.66 20.97
N ASN A 224 0.07 12.28 20.94
CA ASN A 224 -0.04 13.74 21.00
C ASN A 224 0.37 14.34 22.36
N THR A 225 0.43 13.54 23.44
CA THR A 225 0.90 13.98 24.77
C THR A 225 2.41 13.82 24.98
N LEU A 226 3.11 13.18 24.05
CA LEU A 226 4.53 12.86 24.15
C LEU A 226 5.41 13.94 23.49
N SER A 227 6.66 14.05 23.97
CA SER A 227 7.71 14.78 23.25
C SER A 227 8.16 14.01 22.00
N ARG A 228 8.82 14.70 21.06
CA ARG A 228 9.32 14.10 19.81
C ARG A 228 10.22 12.89 20.07
N ASP A 229 11.19 13.01 20.97
CA ASP A 229 12.10 11.92 21.33
C ASP A 229 11.34 10.72 21.90
N GLN A 230 10.29 10.98 22.70
CA GLN A 230 9.44 9.92 23.25
C GLN A 230 8.59 9.25 22.17
N ILE A 231 8.05 10.01 21.22
CA ILE A 231 7.28 9.46 20.08
C ILE A 231 8.15 8.46 19.32
N ASP A 232 9.38 8.85 18.97
CA ASP A 232 10.32 7.99 18.25
C ASP A 232 10.63 6.71 19.04
N ILE A 233 10.99 6.83 20.31
CA ILE A 233 11.32 5.67 21.16
C ILE A 233 10.12 4.72 21.30
N TYR A 234 8.94 5.24 21.67
CA TYR A 234 7.77 4.38 21.90
C TYR A 234 7.23 3.76 20.62
N SER A 235 7.16 4.51 19.52
CA SER A 235 6.69 4.02 18.22
C SER A 235 7.60 2.91 17.69
N THR A 236 8.91 3.15 17.69
CA THR A 236 9.91 2.18 17.21
C THR A 236 9.99 0.94 18.11
N THR A 237 9.96 1.13 19.43
CA THR A 237 9.95 -0.01 20.37
C THR A 237 8.71 -0.86 20.19
N PHE A 238 7.52 -0.23 20.10
CA PHE A 238 6.27 -0.96 19.85
C PHE A 238 6.34 -1.74 18.53
N ALA A 239 6.78 -1.10 17.45
CA ALA A 239 6.91 -1.72 16.13
C ALA A 239 7.84 -2.96 16.19
N ASN A 240 9.02 -2.81 16.77
CA ASN A 240 10.02 -3.88 16.84
C ASN A 240 9.54 -5.06 17.71
N VAL A 241 8.95 -4.79 18.88
CA VAL A 241 8.38 -5.82 19.74
C VAL A 241 7.24 -6.53 19.03
N PHE A 242 6.34 -5.79 18.40
CA PHE A 242 5.19 -6.37 17.71
C PHE A 242 5.61 -7.24 16.53
N LEU A 243 6.56 -6.78 15.71
CA LEU A 243 7.11 -7.56 14.58
C LEU A 243 7.80 -8.85 15.07
N PHE A 244 8.57 -8.76 16.15
CA PHE A 244 9.21 -9.96 16.71
C PHE A 244 8.19 -10.93 17.30
N LEU A 245 7.13 -10.43 17.94
CA LEU A 245 6.02 -11.27 18.41
C LEU A 245 5.30 -11.98 17.26
N ILE A 246 5.17 -11.32 16.09
CA ILE A 246 4.62 -11.97 14.88
C ILE A 246 5.52 -13.13 14.45
N ILE A 247 6.83 -12.92 14.38
CA ILE A 247 7.79 -13.97 14.01
C ILE A 247 7.65 -15.17 14.97
N ILE A 248 7.68 -14.93 16.26
CA ILE A 248 7.50 -15.97 17.27
C ILE A 248 6.13 -16.63 17.16
N GLY A 249 5.08 -15.86 16.97
CA GLY A 249 3.71 -16.35 16.80
C GLY A 249 3.57 -17.30 15.60
N PHE A 250 4.21 -16.97 14.47
CA PHE A 250 4.19 -17.82 13.28
C PHE A 250 4.98 -19.12 13.50
N ILE A 251 6.15 -19.06 14.15
CA ILE A 251 6.92 -20.24 14.51
C ILE A 251 6.11 -21.15 15.44
N VAL A 252 5.49 -20.58 16.48
CA VAL A 252 4.64 -21.34 17.41
C VAL A 252 3.44 -21.96 16.70
N ALA A 253 2.79 -21.24 15.78
CA ALA A 253 1.70 -21.77 14.97
C ALA A 253 2.17 -22.97 14.13
N GLY A 254 3.34 -22.87 13.51
CA GLY A 254 3.96 -23.95 12.75
C GLY A 254 4.24 -25.19 13.61
N ILE A 255 4.83 -25.00 14.80
CA ILE A 255 5.08 -26.09 15.76
C ILE A 255 3.77 -26.77 16.17
N ARG A 256 2.72 -25.98 16.48
CA ARG A 256 1.40 -26.52 16.87
C ARG A 256 0.74 -27.33 15.75
N LYS A 257 0.96 -26.94 14.50
CA LYS A 257 0.50 -27.66 13.29
C LYS A 257 1.40 -28.83 12.91
N ARG A 258 2.54 -29.00 13.61
CA ARG A 258 3.54 -30.07 13.35
C ARG A 258 4.11 -30.01 11.93
N ILE A 259 4.24 -28.81 11.34
CA ILE A 259 4.94 -28.63 10.08
C ILE A 259 6.47 -28.64 10.31
N ASN A 260 7.25 -28.94 9.29
CA ASN A 260 8.68 -28.69 9.32
C ASN A 260 8.93 -27.20 9.12
N VAL A 261 9.15 -26.48 10.23
CA VAL A 261 9.29 -25.02 10.26
C VAL A 261 10.47 -24.55 9.40
N TYR A 262 11.59 -25.26 9.45
CA TYR A 262 12.79 -24.90 8.69
C TYR A 262 12.57 -25.07 7.18
N ASP A 263 12.00 -26.20 6.74
CA ASP A 263 11.74 -26.44 5.32
C ASP A 263 10.68 -25.47 4.78
N SER A 264 9.65 -25.16 5.56
CA SER A 264 8.66 -24.15 5.21
C SER A 264 9.29 -22.76 5.04
N PHE A 265 10.21 -22.40 5.95
CA PHE A 265 10.97 -21.15 5.81
C PHE A 265 11.78 -21.12 4.52
N VAL A 266 12.55 -22.19 4.23
CA VAL A 266 13.38 -22.28 3.02
C VAL A 266 12.53 -22.20 1.74
N GLU A 267 11.35 -22.83 1.73
CA GLU A 267 10.40 -22.76 0.63
C GLU A 267 9.95 -21.31 0.36
N GLY A 268 9.51 -20.59 1.38
CA GLY A 268 9.12 -19.18 1.27
C GLY A 268 10.32 -18.27 0.94
N ALA A 269 11.51 -18.57 1.45
CA ALA A 269 12.73 -17.82 1.13
C ALA A 269 13.11 -17.92 -0.36
N LYS A 270 12.90 -19.08 -0.99
CA LYS A 270 13.07 -19.26 -2.44
C LYS A 270 12.10 -18.39 -3.23
N GLU A 271 10.85 -18.26 -2.78
CA GLU A 271 9.88 -17.34 -3.38
C GLU A 271 10.34 -15.89 -3.24
N GLY A 272 10.93 -15.51 -2.10
CA GLY A 272 11.49 -14.18 -1.85
C GLY A 272 12.61 -13.83 -2.82
N PHE A 273 13.51 -14.77 -3.08
CA PHE A 273 14.57 -14.62 -4.08
C PHE A 273 13.97 -14.42 -5.49
N SER A 274 13.04 -15.28 -5.89
CA SER A 274 12.37 -15.17 -7.18
C SER A 274 11.65 -13.82 -7.35
N THR A 275 10.97 -13.36 -6.32
CA THR A 275 10.29 -12.06 -6.29
C THR A 275 11.27 -10.91 -6.49
N ALA A 276 12.43 -10.91 -5.80
CA ALA A 276 13.45 -9.89 -5.94
C ALA A 276 13.98 -9.81 -7.38
N VAL A 277 14.23 -10.95 -8.03
CA VAL A 277 14.67 -11.00 -9.43
C VAL A 277 13.59 -10.48 -10.38
N HIS A 278 12.32 -10.85 -10.16
CA HIS A 278 11.20 -10.39 -10.98
C HIS A 278 10.94 -8.87 -10.88
N ILE A 279 11.27 -8.25 -9.76
CA ILE A 279 11.09 -6.81 -9.56
C ILE A 279 12.10 -5.98 -10.38
N ILE A 280 13.29 -6.50 -10.69
CA ILE A 280 14.36 -5.75 -11.36
C ILE A 280 13.89 -5.00 -12.62
N PRO A 281 13.30 -5.64 -13.64
CA PRO A 281 12.92 -4.95 -14.86
C PRO A 281 11.89 -3.83 -14.61
N TYR A 282 10.96 -4.06 -13.69
CA TYR A 282 9.93 -3.06 -13.35
C TYR A 282 10.53 -1.87 -12.61
N LEU A 283 11.47 -2.12 -11.69
CA LEU A 283 12.13 -1.06 -10.94
C LEU A 283 13.05 -0.24 -11.85
N VAL A 284 13.79 -0.89 -12.75
CA VAL A 284 14.59 -0.20 -13.77
C VAL A 284 13.70 0.68 -14.64
N ALA A 285 12.62 0.14 -15.21
CA ALA A 285 11.73 0.91 -16.07
C ALA A 285 11.17 2.15 -15.37
N ILE A 286 10.68 1.99 -14.14
CA ILE A 286 10.02 3.10 -13.43
C ILE A 286 11.04 4.14 -12.92
N LEU A 287 12.17 3.73 -12.34
CA LEU A 287 13.17 4.66 -11.84
C LEU A 287 13.88 5.41 -12.98
N VAL A 288 14.11 4.79 -14.13
CA VAL A 288 14.62 5.49 -15.31
C VAL A 288 13.62 6.54 -15.80
N GLY A 289 12.32 6.20 -15.92
CA GLY A 289 11.29 7.15 -16.31
C GLY A 289 11.18 8.35 -15.37
N ILE A 290 11.19 8.10 -14.05
CA ILE A 290 11.16 9.14 -13.02
C ILE A 290 12.46 9.95 -13.02
N GLY A 291 13.61 9.31 -13.16
CA GLY A 291 14.91 9.96 -13.22
C GLY A 291 15.04 10.93 -14.40
N VAL A 292 14.57 10.52 -15.57
CA VAL A 292 14.50 11.38 -16.77
C VAL A 292 13.56 12.57 -16.54
N PHE A 293 12.37 12.32 -15.96
CA PHE A 293 11.39 13.35 -15.66
C PHE A 293 11.92 14.37 -14.63
N ARG A 294 12.65 13.91 -13.62
CA ARG A 294 13.29 14.76 -12.61
C ARG A 294 14.47 15.53 -13.20
N ALA A 295 15.40 14.88 -13.92
CA ALA A 295 16.57 15.53 -14.50
C ALA A 295 16.21 16.61 -15.52
N SER A 296 15.06 16.48 -16.20
CA SER A 296 14.55 17.56 -17.07
C SER A 296 14.08 18.80 -16.32
N GLY A 297 13.85 18.72 -14.99
CA GLY A 297 13.23 19.75 -14.16
C GLY A 297 11.69 19.70 -14.14
N ALA A 298 11.07 18.79 -14.89
CA ALA A 298 9.60 18.69 -14.96
C ALA A 298 8.95 18.32 -13.63
N MET A 299 9.62 17.48 -12.82
CA MET A 299 9.14 17.11 -11.48
C MET A 299 9.12 18.32 -10.54
N ASP A 300 10.16 19.17 -10.59
CA ASP A 300 10.28 20.34 -9.73
C ASP A 300 9.20 21.37 -10.09
N TYR A 301 8.95 21.60 -11.39
CA TYR A 301 7.84 22.47 -11.82
C TYR A 301 6.47 21.97 -11.33
N LEU A 302 6.26 20.65 -11.32
CA LEU A 302 5.03 20.06 -10.81
C LEU A 302 4.88 20.28 -9.28
N ILE A 303 5.95 19.99 -8.53
CA ILE A 303 5.98 20.14 -7.07
C ILE A 303 5.83 21.60 -6.68
N ASP A 304 6.56 22.51 -7.32
CA ASP A 304 6.50 23.94 -7.05
C ASP A 304 5.12 24.53 -7.41
N GLY A 305 4.54 24.10 -8.53
CA GLY A 305 3.19 24.52 -8.92
C GLY A 305 2.14 24.14 -7.90
N ILE A 306 2.16 22.89 -7.43
CA ILE A 306 1.25 22.42 -6.37
C ILE A 306 1.58 23.11 -5.04
N GLY A 307 2.86 23.23 -4.68
CA GLY A 307 3.31 23.88 -3.45
C GLY A 307 2.87 25.33 -3.35
N ASN A 308 2.98 26.08 -4.45
CA ASN A 308 2.50 27.46 -4.50
C ASN A 308 0.97 27.55 -4.34
N ALA A 309 0.21 26.63 -4.98
CA ALA A 309 -1.24 26.59 -4.81
C ALA A 309 -1.64 26.26 -3.36
N VAL A 310 -0.94 25.34 -2.70
CA VAL A 310 -1.17 24.97 -1.30
C VAL A 310 -0.84 26.13 -0.36
N LYS A 311 0.28 26.82 -0.58
CA LYS A 311 0.68 28.01 0.20
C LYS A 311 -0.33 29.16 0.08
N LEU A 312 -0.94 29.35 -1.11
CA LEU A 312 -1.99 30.35 -1.30
C LEU A 312 -3.25 30.02 -0.44
N CYS A 313 -3.46 28.77 -0.10
CA CYS A 313 -4.52 28.36 0.82
C CYS A 313 -4.12 28.47 2.32
N GLY A 314 -2.91 28.97 2.63
CA GLY A 314 -2.41 29.09 4.00
C GLY A 314 -2.04 27.76 4.67
N ILE A 315 -1.81 26.70 3.88
CA ILE A 315 -1.47 25.35 4.35
C ILE A 315 0.05 25.16 4.19
N ASP A 316 0.66 24.47 5.15
CA ASP A 316 2.06 24.03 5.05
C ASP A 316 2.27 23.15 3.81
N SER A 317 3.39 23.31 3.15
CA SER A 317 3.70 22.67 1.87
C SER A 317 4.74 21.53 1.97
N ASP A 318 5.21 21.17 3.15
CA ASP A 318 6.27 20.17 3.33
C ASP A 318 5.88 18.78 2.79
N PHE A 319 4.58 18.47 2.82
CA PHE A 319 4.04 17.21 2.28
C PHE A 319 4.04 17.14 0.74
N VAL A 320 4.17 18.27 0.04
CA VAL A 320 3.97 18.33 -1.43
C VAL A 320 5.00 17.49 -2.16
N GLY A 321 6.25 17.46 -1.68
CA GLY A 321 7.30 16.62 -2.26
C GLY A 321 6.98 15.11 -2.30
N ALA A 322 6.10 14.63 -1.42
CA ALA A 322 5.65 13.25 -1.38
C ALA A 322 4.40 12.96 -2.23
N LEU A 323 3.63 13.99 -2.62
CA LEU A 323 2.37 13.83 -3.36
C LEU A 323 2.45 13.02 -4.65
N PRO A 324 3.54 13.05 -5.44
CA PRO A 324 3.67 12.17 -6.61
C PRO A 324 3.40 10.70 -6.28
N THR A 325 3.88 10.21 -5.12
CA THR A 325 3.60 8.84 -4.65
C THR A 325 2.11 8.62 -4.38
N ALA A 326 1.44 9.56 -3.69
CA ALA A 326 0.01 9.48 -3.38
C ALA A 326 -0.85 9.48 -4.64
N LEU A 327 -0.56 10.34 -5.62
CA LEU A 327 -1.30 10.45 -6.89
C LEU A 327 -1.14 9.20 -7.77
N MET A 328 0.04 8.57 -7.72
CA MET A 328 0.31 7.35 -8.48
C MET A 328 -0.32 6.11 -7.85
N LYS A 329 -0.53 6.08 -6.54
CA LYS A 329 -0.94 4.87 -5.81
C LYS A 329 -2.25 4.25 -6.31
N PRO A 330 -3.34 5.00 -6.55
CA PRO A 330 -4.57 4.45 -7.12
C PRO A 330 -4.39 3.88 -8.52
N LEU A 331 -3.43 4.40 -9.28
CA LEU A 331 -3.21 4.09 -10.70
C LEU A 331 -2.26 2.90 -10.88
N SER A 332 -1.20 2.84 -10.09
CA SER A 332 -0.15 1.82 -10.20
C SER A 332 0.63 1.64 -8.90
N GLY A 333 0.54 0.47 -8.28
CA GLY A 333 1.31 0.13 -7.07
C GLY A 333 2.82 0.07 -7.31
N SER A 334 3.26 -0.43 -8.47
CA SER A 334 4.68 -0.43 -8.86
C SER A 334 5.18 0.97 -9.19
N GLY A 335 4.36 1.79 -9.85
CA GLY A 335 4.68 3.20 -10.12
C GLY A 335 4.83 4.01 -8.84
N ALA A 336 3.88 3.88 -7.90
CA ALA A 336 3.95 4.54 -6.60
C ALA A 336 5.17 4.07 -5.77
N ARG A 337 5.51 2.79 -5.85
CA ARG A 337 6.73 2.25 -5.22
C ARG A 337 7.99 2.88 -5.80
N GLY A 338 8.06 3.06 -7.11
CA GLY A 338 9.17 3.76 -7.75
C GLY A 338 9.30 5.21 -7.29
N LEU A 339 8.17 5.94 -7.19
CA LEU A 339 8.16 7.33 -6.68
C LEU A 339 8.50 7.39 -5.18
N MET A 340 8.11 6.40 -4.38
CA MET A 340 8.54 6.28 -2.98
C MET A 340 10.06 6.10 -2.89
N VAL A 341 10.63 5.22 -3.72
CA VAL A 341 12.09 4.99 -3.77
C VAL A 341 12.81 6.26 -4.23
N ASP A 342 12.31 6.94 -5.26
CA ASP A 342 12.85 8.22 -5.74
C ASP A 342 12.81 9.30 -4.64
N ALA A 343 11.69 9.42 -3.92
CA ALA A 343 11.57 10.36 -2.80
C ALA A 343 12.58 10.06 -1.68
N MET A 344 12.75 8.79 -1.29
CA MET A 344 13.75 8.40 -0.29
C MET A 344 15.19 8.63 -0.77
N THR A 345 15.47 8.41 -2.05
CA THR A 345 16.80 8.61 -2.62
C THR A 345 17.14 10.09 -2.75
N THR A 346 16.17 10.92 -3.10
CA THR A 346 16.34 12.36 -3.34
C THR A 346 16.38 13.17 -2.05
N TYR A 347 15.42 12.92 -1.15
CA TYR A 347 15.25 13.71 0.07
C TYR A 347 15.83 13.02 1.32
N GLY A 348 16.20 11.75 1.20
CA GLY A 348 16.64 10.89 2.30
C GLY A 348 15.50 10.05 2.88
N PRO A 349 15.79 8.79 3.30
CA PRO A 349 14.76 7.88 3.83
C PRO A 349 14.18 8.32 5.17
N ASP A 350 14.92 9.09 5.96
CA ASP A 350 14.50 9.61 7.26
C ASP A 350 13.97 11.05 7.20
N SER A 351 13.93 11.66 6.01
CA SER A 351 13.29 12.97 5.81
C SER A 351 11.76 12.87 5.95
N PHE A 352 11.10 13.99 6.23
CA PHE A 352 9.63 14.07 6.25
C PHE A 352 9.01 13.56 4.95
N VAL A 353 9.54 14.01 3.79
CA VAL A 353 9.07 13.59 2.46
C VAL A 353 9.29 12.09 2.23
N GLY A 354 10.47 11.56 2.61
CA GLY A 354 10.78 10.13 2.49
C GLY A 354 9.83 9.26 3.33
N ARG A 355 9.63 9.62 4.61
CA ARG A 355 8.69 8.92 5.50
C ARG A 355 7.26 9.02 5.01
N LEU A 356 6.80 10.22 4.62
CA LEU A 356 5.44 10.41 4.12
C LEU A 356 5.18 9.62 2.84
N SER A 357 6.16 9.55 1.90
CA SER A 357 6.05 8.71 0.71
C SER A 357 5.88 7.23 1.05
N CYS A 358 6.57 6.76 2.10
CA CYS A 358 6.40 5.40 2.63
C CYS A 358 5.01 5.19 3.22
N ILE A 359 4.48 6.16 3.98
CA ILE A 359 3.14 6.08 4.55
C ILE A 359 2.09 6.09 3.44
N PHE A 360 2.23 6.92 2.41
CA PHE A 360 1.35 6.90 1.24
C PHE A 360 1.34 5.55 0.52
N GLN A 361 2.52 4.95 0.32
CA GLN A 361 2.63 3.64 -0.30
C GLN A 361 1.91 2.56 0.52
N GLY A 362 1.93 2.66 1.86
CA GLY A 362 1.33 1.70 2.76
C GLY A 362 -0.13 1.97 3.14
N SER A 363 -0.65 3.17 2.91
CA SER A 363 -1.97 3.60 3.42
C SER A 363 -3.16 3.00 2.69
N THR A 364 -2.99 2.60 1.44
CA THR A 364 -4.02 2.00 0.56
C THR A 364 -3.40 0.96 -0.36
N ASP A 365 -4.23 0.22 -1.09
CA ASP A 365 -3.79 -0.57 -2.24
C ASP A 365 -4.16 0.12 -3.56
N THR A 366 -3.84 -0.50 -4.69
CA THR A 366 -3.97 0.11 -6.02
C THR A 366 -5.38 -0.07 -6.57
N THR A 367 -6.23 0.92 -6.38
CA THR A 367 -7.67 0.86 -6.70
C THR A 367 -7.97 0.38 -8.13
N PHE A 368 -7.35 0.99 -9.15
CA PHE A 368 -7.64 0.62 -10.53
C PHE A 368 -7.08 -0.75 -10.93
N TYR A 369 -5.97 -1.19 -10.30
CA TYR A 369 -5.44 -2.53 -10.52
C TYR A 369 -6.38 -3.60 -9.92
N ILE A 370 -6.83 -3.41 -8.69
CA ILE A 370 -7.76 -4.32 -8.02
C ILE A 370 -9.07 -4.42 -8.80
N LEU A 371 -9.61 -3.28 -9.27
CA LEU A 371 -10.79 -3.25 -10.16
C LEU A 371 -10.56 -4.08 -11.42
N ALA A 372 -9.44 -3.87 -12.10
CA ALA A 372 -9.14 -4.55 -13.36
C ALA A 372 -8.97 -6.06 -13.17
N VAL A 373 -8.26 -6.49 -12.12
CA VAL A 373 -7.99 -7.90 -11.86
C VAL A 373 -9.26 -8.63 -11.42
N TYR A 374 -9.96 -8.11 -10.42
CA TYR A 374 -11.09 -8.83 -9.83
C TYR A 374 -12.36 -8.73 -10.68
N PHE A 375 -12.71 -7.57 -11.21
CA PHE A 375 -13.85 -7.46 -12.11
C PHE A 375 -13.56 -8.07 -13.47
N GLY A 376 -12.32 -7.92 -13.97
CA GLY A 376 -11.90 -8.50 -15.23
C GLY A 376 -11.95 -10.04 -15.24
N SER A 377 -11.57 -10.68 -14.13
CA SER A 377 -11.57 -12.15 -14.02
C SER A 377 -12.96 -12.78 -14.19
N VAL A 378 -14.02 -12.02 -13.88
CA VAL A 378 -15.42 -12.51 -13.95
C VAL A 378 -16.29 -11.74 -14.96
N GLY A 379 -15.68 -10.94 -15.83
CA GLY A 379 -16.38 -10.25 -16.93
C GLY A 379 -17.32 -9.12 -16.50
N ILE A 380 -17.07 -8.48 -15.36
CA ILE A 380 -17.83 -7.29 -14.94
C ILE A 380 -17.37 -6.08 -15.74
N VAL A 381 -18.31 -5.43 -16.42
CA VAL A 381 -18.09 -4.21 -17.24
C VAL A 381 -18.61 -2.97 -16.49
N ARG A 382 -19.75 -3.09 -15.80
CA ARG A 382 -20.40 -1.98 -15.09
C ARG A 382 -20.02 -2.01 -13.61
N THR A 383 -19.09 -1.13 -13.22
CA THR A 383 -18.51 -1.10 -11.87
C THR A 383 -19.42 -0.45 -10.82
N ARG A 384 -20.49 0.25 -11.22
CA ARG A 384 -21.41 1.00 -10.33
C ARG A 384 -20.62 1.96 -9.39
N HIS A 385 -20.86 1.90 -8.08
CA HIS A 385 -20.21 2.77 -7.08
C HIS A 385 -18.85 2.23 -6.56
N ALA A 386 -18.26 1.21 -7.19
CA ALA A 386 -16.97 0.67 -6.75
C ALA A 386 -15.84 1.70 -6.88
N VAL A 387 -15.74 2.37 -8.05
CA VAL A 387 -14.70 3.38 -8.30
C VAL A 387 -14.80 4.56 -7.33
N PRO A 388 -15.94 5.27 -7.21
CA PRO A 388 -16.02 6.40 -6.29
C PRO A 388 -15.77 6.01 -4.83
N CYS A 389 -16.23 4.83 -4.37
CA CYS A 389 -15.96 4.38 -3.01
C CYS A 389 -14.48 4.05 -2.79
N GLY A 390 -13.81 3.42 -3.77
CA GLY A 390 -12.38 3.16 -3.71
C GLY A 390 -11.55 4.45 -3.66
N LEU A 391 -11.86 5.41 -4.54
CA LEU A 391 -11.16 6.71 -4.55
C LEU A 391 -11.42 7.55 -3.29
N LEU A 392 -12.61 7.43 -2.66
CA LEU A 392 -12.87 8.05 -1.35
C LEU A 392 -12.00 7.42 -0.25
N ALA A 393 -11.82 6.10 -0.28
CA ALA A 393 -10.91 5.42 0.63
C ALA A 393 -9.46 5.86 0.42
N ASP A 394 -9.02 5.97 -0.84
CA ASP A 394 -7.69 6.48 -1.20
C ASP A 394 -7.47 7.91 -0.68
N ALA A 395 -8.43 8.81 -0.94
CA ALA A 395 -8.36 10.20 -0.48
C ALA A 395 -8.29 10.29 1.05
N ALA A 396 -9.11 9.51 1.76
CA ALA A 396 -9.08 9.45 3.21
C ALA A 396 -7.74 8.92 3.75
N GLY A 397 -7.18 7.89 3.10
CA GLY A 397 -5.85 7.36 3.41
C GLY A 397 -4.73 8.40 3.21
N VAL A 398 -4.78 9.17 2.12
CA VAL A 398 -3.82 10.25 1.84
C VAL A 398 -3.92 11.36 2.89
N ILE A 399 -5.12 11.85 3.19
CA ILE A 399 -5.33 12.90 4.20
C ILE A 399 -4.85 12.41 5.57
N ALA A 400 -5.23 11.20 5.96
CA ALA A 400 -4.79 10.62 7.23
C ALA A 400 -3.27 10.47 7.29
N ALA A 401 -2.63 10.00 6.21
CA ALA A 401 -1.18 9.86 6.13
C ALA A 401 -0.45 11.19 6.34
N ILE A 402 -0.94 12.28 5.73
CA ILE A 402 -0.37 13.63 5.91
C ILE A 402 -0.47 14.03 7.39
N LEU A 403 -1.67 13.99 7.97
CA LEU A 403 -1.91 14.42 9.36
C LEU A 403 -1.11 13.58 10.37
N ILE A 404 -1.05 12.27 10.16
CA ILE A 404 -0.28 11.34 11.00
C ILE A 404 1.23 11.59 10.84
N CYS A 405 1.71 11.85 9.62
CA CYS A 405 3.11 12.16 9.39
C CYS A 405 3.54 13.44 10.14
N TYR A 406 2.70 14.48 10.14
CA TYR A 406 2.94 15.68 10.94
C TYR A 406 2.92 15.38 12.45
N LEU A 407 2.05 14.49 12.93
CA LEU A 407 2.00 14.09 14.33
C LEU A 407 3.29 13.39 14.78
N PHE A 408 3.84 12.51 13.93
CA PHE A 408 4.99 11.67 14.28
C PHE A 408 6.34 12.32 13.96
N PHE A 409 6.44 13.10 12.87
CA PHE A 409 7.71 13.53 12.27
C PHE A 409 7.75 15.03 11.89
N GLY A 410 6.66 15.77 12.06
CA GLY A 410 6.55 17.20 11.74
C GLY A 410 6.99 18.18 12.80
#